data_35514ffdf03744ba55bf91d36c7050d2
#
_entry.id   35514ffdf03744ba55bf91d36c7050d2
#
_cell.length_a   1.000
_cell.length_b   1.000
_cell.length_c   1.000
_cell.angle_alpha   90.00
_cell.angle_beta   90.00
_cell.angle_gamma   90.00
#
_symmetry.space_group_name_H-M   'P 1'
#
loop_
_entity.id
_entity.type
_entity.pdbx_description
1 polymer ?
#
loop_
_entity_poly.entity_id
_entity_poly.type
_entity_poly.pdbx_seq_one_letter_code
_entity_poly.pdbx_strand_id
1 'polypeptide(L)'
;MNTMHSVLLKELVDEFSLEIIYKATDYEKIRLTVEDISRPGLQLAGYFYHFEPMRLQVMGNMEASYMEKLSEAERAITYDRLFSYKFPAFLIARNISVDPQMLEMAQKHNVTLLRSCEATSTIVSAIITYLKSALAPRITRHAVLMEVYGEGLLLMGESGLGKSEAAIELLKRGHRMIADDAVEIRKVSGDTLMGTSPELVRNYVELRGIGIINVAKLFGMGAVKAENEVNLIVNIVPWDNHASYDRLGLEDQYTELLGVKIPTYTIPITPGRNLAVILEVAAMNNRQRKMGYNPAKEFTEQMNRHFMESANRG
;
A
#
# COMPACT_ATOMS: atom_id res chain seq x y z
N MET A 1 -9.23 8.58 13.34
CA MET A 1 -10.27 7.56 13.08
C MET A 1 -9.74 6.65 11.99
N ASN A 2 -9.48 5.39 12.29
CA ASN A 2 -9.14 4.38 11.27
C ASN A 2 -10.40 4.13 10.46
N THR A 3 -10.53 4.70 9.29
CA THR A 3 -11.57 4.34 8.33
C THR A 3 -11.29 2.90 7.89
N MET A 4 -12.15 1.99 8.30
CA MET A 4 -12.13 0.61 7.83
C MET A 4 -12.35 0.64 6.31
N HIS A 5 -11.32 0.38 5.53
CA HIS A 5 -11.44 0.31 4.08
C HIS A 5 -12.21 -0.95 3.71
N SER A 6 -13.03 -0.86 2.68
CA SER A 6 -13.83 -1.98 2.18
C SER A 6 -13.88 -1.92 0.66
N VAL A 7 -13.89 -3.08 0.02
CA VAL A 7 -13.97 -3.25 -1.43
C VAL A 7 -15.36 -3.73 -1.80
N LEU A 8 -15.98 -3.16 -2.81
CA LEU A 8 -17.24 -3.69 -3.34
C LEU A 8 -17.00 -5.04 -4.01
N LEU A 9 -17.90 -6.00 -3.80
CA LEU A 9 -17.82 -7.30 -4.46
C LEU A 9 -17.77 -7.16 -5.98
N LYS A 10 -18.46 -6.16 -6.53
CA LYS A 10 -18.43 -5.83 -7.96
C LYS A 10 -17.03 -5.47 -8.45
N GLU A 11 -16.27 -4.66 -7.69
CA GLU A 11 -14.89 -4.30 -8.04
C GLU A 11 -14.00 -5.54 -8.14
N LEU A 12 -14.17 -6.51 -7.21
CA LEU A 12 -13.46 -7.78 -7.27
C LEU A 12 -13.86 -8.61 -8.49
N VAL A 13 -15.16 -8.66 -8.81
CA VAL A 13 -15.68 -9.41 -9.98
C VAL A 13 -15.13 -8.82 -11.28
N ASP A 14 -15.11 -7.51 -11.41
CA ASP A 14 -14.59 -6.81 -12.59
C ASP A 14 -13.07 -7.00 -12.71
N GLU A 15 -12.30 -6.87 -11.63
CA GLU A 15 -10.83 -7.04 -11.61
C GLU A 15 -10.40 -8.43 -12.07
N PHE A 16 -11.08 -9.48 -11.60
CA PHE A 16 -10.74 -10.86 -11.93
C PHE A 16 -11.58 -11.46 -13.05
N SER A 17 -12.44 -10.66 -13.71
CA SER A 17 -13.34 -11.10 -14.77
C SER A 17 -14.12 -12.37 -14.38
N LEU A 18 -14.66 -12.38 -13.13
CA LEU A 18 -15.39 -13.54 -12.62
C LEU A 18 -16.76 -13.65 -13.28
N GLU A 19 -17.16 -14.86 -13.63
CA GLU A 19 -18.50 -15.15 -14.13
C GLU A 19 -19.51 -15.13 -12.96
N ILE A 20 -20.60 -14.41 -13.13
CA ILE A 20 -21.71 -14.39 -12.16
C ILE A 20 -22.71 -15.45 -12.52
N ILE A 21 -22.80 -16.52 -11.73
CA ILE A 21 -23.77 -17.61 -11.90
C ILE A 21 -25.13 -17.23 -11.29
N TYR A 22 -25.09 -16.64 -10.08
CA TYR A 22 -26.25 -16.09 -9.42
C TYR A 22 -25.89 -14.76 -8.75
N LYS A 23 -26.70 -13.75 -8.98
CA LYS A 23 -26.54 -12.41 -8.45
C LYS A 23 -27.52 -12.19 -7.30
N ALA A 24 -27.01 -12.03 -6.08
CA ALA A 24 -27.83 -11.67 -4.91
C ALA A 24 -28.52 -10.32 -5.10
N THR A 25 -29.65 -10.10 -4.47
CA THR A 25 -30.45 -8.85 -4.61
C THR A 25 -29.71 -7.61 -4.12
N ASP A 26 -28.80 -7.76 -3.18
CA ASP A 26 -27.96 -6.72 -2.59
C ASP A 26 -26.52 -6.67 -3.13
N TYR A 27 -26.23 -7.37 -4.23
CA TYR A 27 -24.92 -7.51 -4.85
C TYR A 27 -24.14 -6.20 -4.96
N GLU A 28 -24.78 -5.13 -5.39
CA GLU A 28 -24.15 -3.81 -5.59
C GLU A 28 -23.71 -3.15 -4.26
N LYS A 29 -24.17 -3.68 -3.12
CA LYS A 29 -23.87 -3.16 -1.77
C LYS A 29 -22.96 -4.07 -0.97
N ILE A 30 -22.71 -5.30 -1.44
CA ILE A 30 -21.85 -6.26 -0.74
C ILE A 30 -20.43 -5.72 -0.69
N ARG A 31 -19.85 -5.68 0.52
CA ARG A 31 -18.51 -5.21 0.77
C ARG A 31 -17.66 -6.29 1.41
N LEU A 32 -16.44 -6.42 0.89
CA LEU A 32 -15.38 -7.23 1.47
C LEU A 32 -14.59 -6.35 2.45
N THR A 33 -14.44 -6.80 3.68
CA THR A 33 -13.76 -6.08 4.76
C THR A 33 -12.60 -6.87 5.36
N VAL A 34 -12.41 -8.11 4.89
CA VAL A 34 -11.38 -9.04 5.36
C VAL A 34 -10.51 -9.45 4.16
N GLU A 35 -9.22 -9.41 4.34
CA GLU A 35 -8.24 -9.74 3.29
C GLU A 35 -8.09 -11.25 3.05
N ASP A 36 -8.44 -12.05 4.05
CA ASP A 36 -8.38 -13.50 3.97
C ASP A 36 -9.59 -14.09 3.26
N ILE A 37 -9.38 -15.23 2.64
CA ILE A 37 -10.42 -16.06 2.06
C ILE A 37 -10.54 -17.39 2.84
N SER A 38 -11.64 -18.09 2.66
CA SER A 38 -11.89 -19.41 3.28
C SER A 38 -12.12 -20.49 2.24
N ARG A 39 -11.62 -21.69 2.50
CA ARG A 39 -11.96 -22.90 1.77
C ARG A 39 -12.84 -23.76 2.66
N PRO A 40 -14.15 -23.94 2.34
CA PRO A 40 -15.12 -24.49 3.26
C PRO A 40 -15.10 -26.03 3.37
N GLY A 41 -13.94 -26.69 3.20
CA GLY A 41 -13.85 -28.16 3.21
C GLY A 41 -14.34 -28.79 4.52
N LEU A 42 -13.96 -28.24 5.67
CA LEU A 42 -14.46 -28.71 6.97
C LEU A 42 -15.94 -28.37 7.20
N GLN A 43 -16.39 -27.22 6.72
CA GLN A 43 -17.78 -26.81 6.82
C GLN A 43 -18.71 -27.71 6.01
N LEU A 44 -18.27 -28.12 4.82
CA LEU A 44 -18.96 -29.10 4.01
C LEU A 44 -19.04 -30.48 4.70
N ALA A 45 -18.04 -30.83 5.52
CA ALA A 45 -18.07 -32.03 6.37
C ALA A 45 -18.84 -31.85 7.69
N GLY A 46 -19.51 -30.68 7.89
CA GLY A 46 -20.35 -30.42 9.05
C GLY A 46 -19.66 -29.76 10.25
N TYR A 47 -18.36 -29.38 10.15
CA TYR A 47 -17.61 -28.77 11.23
C TYR A 47 -17.52 -27.26 11.06
N PHE A 48 -18.18 -26.48 11.96
CA PHE A 48 -18.27 -25.01 11.88
C PHE A 48 -17.60 -24.27 13.03
N TYR A 49 -16.85 -24.96 13.86
CA TYR A 49 -16.10 -24.30 14.93
C TYR A 49 -15.03 -23.39 14.35
N HIS A 50 -14.98 -22.13 14.77
CA HIS A 50 -14.13 -21.07 14.19
C HIS A 50 -14.39 -20.76 12.70
N PHE A 51 -15.61 -21.04 12.19
CA PHE A 51 -15.96 -20.57 10.86
C PHE A 51 -16.13 -19.06 10.83
N GLU A 52 -15.47 -18.42 9.87
CA GLU A 52 -15.50 -16.97 9.68
C GLU A 52 -16.32 -16.61 8.43
N PRO A 53 -17.62 -16.30 8.58
CA PRO A 53 -18.50 -16.06 7.44
C PRO A 53 -18.21 -14.73 6.72
N MET A 54 -17.45 -13.81 7.32
CA MET A 54 -17.07 -12.55 6.66
C MET A 54 -16.07 -12.73 5.51
N ARG A 55 -15.45 -13.91 5.40
CA ARG A 55 -14.49 -14.22 4.34
C ARG A 55 -15.20 -14.66 3.06
N LEU A 56 -14.64 -14.32 1.92
CA LEU A 56 -15.01 -14.92 0.63
C LEU A 56 -14.77 -16.44 0.68
N GLN A 57 -15.79 -17.25 0.34
CA GLN A 57 -15.66 -18.71 0.31
C GLN A 57 -15.21 -19.15 -1.08
N VAL A 58 -14.19 -20.02 -1.16
CA VAL A 58 -13.66 -20.52 -2.44
C VAL A 58 -13.62 -22.04 -2.46
N MET A 59 -14.29 -22.64 -3.44
CA MET A 59 -14.36 -24.08 -3.67
C MET A 59 -13.48 -24.49 -4.85
N GLY A 60 -12.75 -25.59 -4.70
CA GLY A 60 -11.97 -26.24 -5.75
C GLY A 60 -12.30 -27.73 -5.89
N ASN A 61 -11.41 -28.48 -6.57
CA ASN A 61 -11.62 -29.89 -6.85
C ASN A 61 -11.81 -30.75 -5.59
N MET A 62 -11.13 -30.44 -4.48
CA MET A 62 -11.22 -31.25 -3.26
C MET A 62 -12.61 -31.18 -2.67
N GLU A 63 -13.16 -29.99 -2.56
CA GLU A 63 -14.50 -29.75 -2.04
C GLU A 63 -15.55 -30.31 -3.00
N ALA A 64 -15.39 -30.11 -4.33
CA ALA A 64 -16.29 -30.67 -5.34
C ALA A 64 -16.33 -32.19 -5.27
N SER A 65 -15.18 -32.86 -5.28
CA SER A 65 -15.09 -34.32 -5.23
C SER A 65 -15.63 -34.92 -3.93
N TYR A 66 -15.56 -34.18 -2.82
CA TYR A 66 -16.22 -34.57 -1.58
C TYR A 66 -17.76 -34.53 -1.73
N MET A 67 -18.28 -33.44 -2.27
CA MET A 67 -19.72 -33.26 -2.48
C MET A 67 -20.31 -34.29 -3.46
N GLU A 68 -19.57 -34.68 -4.49
CA GLU A 68 -19.98 -35.72 -5.46
C GLU A 68 -20.23 -37.11 -4.79
N LYS A 69 -19.62 -37.36 -3.64
CA LYS A 69 -19.85 -38.63 -2.89
C LYS A 69 -21.14 -38.62 -2.09
N LEU A 70 -21.76 -37.48 -1.88
CA LEU A 70 -22.99 -37.32 -1.13
C LEU A 70 -24.19 -37.50 -2.06
N SER A 71 -25.28 -38.03 -1.52
CA SER A 71 -26.57 -38.04 -2.20
C SER A 71 -27.10 -36.62 -2.42
N GLU A 72 -28.06 -36.46 -3.33
CA GLU A 72 -28.68 -35.15 -3.59
C GLU A 72 -29.29 -34.53 -2.32
N ALA A 73 -29.93 -35.31 -1.50
CA ALA A 73 -30.52 -34.85 -0.24
C ALA A 73 -29.46 -34.40 0.76
N GLU A 74 -28.36 -35.14 0.88
CA GLU A 74 -27.21 -34.75 1.74
C GLU A 74 -26.54 -33.49 1.24
N ARG A 75 -26.36 -33.34 -0.09
CA ARG A 75 -25.79 -32.10 -0.68
C ARG A 75 -26.69 -30.90 -0.38
N ALA A 76 -28.00 -31.02 -0.57
CA ALA A 76 -28.97 -29.97 -0.28
C ALA A 76 -28.86 -29.49 1.19
N ILE A 77 -28.84 -30.44 2.14
CA ILE A 77 -28.72 -30.15 3.57
C ILE A 77 -27.37 -29.47 3.88
N THR A 78 -26.31 -29.97 3.29
CA THR A 78 -24.93 -29.43 3.50
C THR A 78 -24.83 -28.01 2.99
N TYR A 79 -25.28 -27.74 1.76
CA TYR A 79 -25.29 -26.38 1.19
C TYR A 79 -26.27 -25.47 1.95
N ASP A 80 -27.44 -25.92 2.32
CA ASP A 80 -28.40 -25.13 3.11
C ASP A 80 -27.77 -24.63 4.42
N ARG A 81 -27.11 -25.54 5.14
CA ARG A 81 -26.40 -25.19 6.37
C ARG A 81 -25.26 -24.21 6.12
N LEU A 82 -24.43 -24.41 5.08
CA LEU A 82 -23.31 -23.53 4.77
C LEU A 82 -23.80 -22.13 4.37
N PHE A 83 -24.72 -22.03 3.43
CA PHE A 83 -25.22 -20.75 2.91
C PHE A 83 -26.04 -19.96 3.94
N SER A 84 -26.61 -20.62 4.97
CA SER A 84 -27.30 -19.93 6.06
C SER A 84 -26.43 -18.93 6.84
N TYR A 85 -25.10 -19.06 6.78
CA TYR A 85 -24.14 -18.12 7.41
C TYR A 85 -23.97 -16.81 6.65
N LYS A 86 -24.53 -16.67 5.43
CA LYS A 86 -24.56 -15.41 4.65
C LYS A 86 -23.20 -14.73 4.48
N PHE A 87 -22.26 -15.43 3.91
CA PHE A 87 -20.96 -14.86 3.53
C PHE A 87 -21.07 -13.95 2.28
N PRO A 88 -20.06 -13.10 1.98
CA PRO A 88 -20.13 -12.12 0.88
C PRO A 88 -20.40 -12.75 -0.49
N ALA A 89 -19.72 -13.84 -0.82
CA ALA A 89 -19.92 -14.60 -2.06
C ALA A 89 -19.30 -15.99 -1.95
N PHE A 90 -19.72 -16.89 -2.85
CA PHE A 90 -19.15 -18.21 -3.03
C PHE A 90 -18.54 -18.32 -4.42
N LEU A 91 -17.23 -18.56 -4.50
CA LEU A 91 -16.47 -18.65 -5.74
C LEU A 91 -16.12 -20.11 -6.06
N ILE A 92 -16.52 -20.57 -7.22
CA ILE A 92 -16.17 -21.88 -7.76
C ILE A 92 -14.98 -21.71 -8.70
N ALA A 93 -13.84 -22.31 -8.38
CA ALA A 93 -12.64 -22.24 -9.20
C ALA A 93 -12.61 -23.36 -10.28
N ARG A 94 -11.65 -23.29 -11.21
CA ARG A 94 -11.37 -24.31 -12.24
C ARG A 94 -12.52 -24.59 -13.20
N ASN A 95 -13.42 -23.66 -13.40
CA ASN A 95 -14.60 -23.84 -14.24
C ASN A 95 -15.41 -25.10 -13.89
N ILE A 96 -15.39 -25.52 -12.62
CA ILE A 96 -16.18 -26.68 -12.14
C ILE A 96 -17.66 -26.39 -12.39
N SER A 97 -18.38 -27.42 -12.82
CA SER A 97 -19.82 -27.36 -13.05
C SER A 97 -20.57 -27.02 -11.77
N VAL A 98 -21.58 -26.16 -11.88
CA VAL A 98 -22.41 -25.76 -10.74
C VAL A 98 -23.36 -26.88 -10.37
N ASP A 99 -23.32 -27.33 -9.13
CA ASP A 99 -24.27 -28.28 -8.57
C ASP A 99 -25.66 -27.62 -8.48
N PRO A 100 -26.74 -28.25 -9.03
CA PRO A 100 -28.10 -27.71 -8.93
C PRO A 100 -28.54 -27.39 -7.51
N GLN A 101 -28.20 -28.24 -6.53
CA GLN A 101 -28.51 -28.02 -5.12
C GLN A 101 -27.79 -26.83 -4.54
N MET A 102 -26.54 -26.59 -4.98
CA MET A 102 -25.78 -25.38 -4.61
C MET A 102 -26.47 -24.13 -5.14
N LEU A 103 -26.89 -24.12 -6.39
CA LEU A 103 -27.58 -22.99 -7.01
C LEU A 103 -28.89 -22.67 -6.30
N GLU A 104 -29.70 -23.71 -6.00
CA GLU A 104 -30.96 -23.59 -5.26
C GLU A 104 -30.74 -22.97 -3.88
N MET A 105 -29.73 -23.42 -3.12
CA MET A 105 -29.42 -22.89 -1.79
C MET A 105 -28.82 -21.49 -1.85
N ALA A 106 -28.03 -21.18 -2.86
CA ALA A 106 -27.55 -19.81 -3.08
C ALA A 106 -28.69 -18.82 -3.33
N GLN A 107 -29.70 -19.22 -4.10
CA GLN A 107 -30.92 -18.44 -4.34
C GLN A 107 -31.72 -18.28 -3.05
N LYS A 108 -31.98 -19.39 -2.31
CA LYS A 108 -32.73 -19.40 -1.06
C LYS A 108 -32.14 -18.45 -0.02
N HIS A 109 -30.83 -18.46 0.14
CA HIS A 109 -30.10 -17.64 1.13
C HIS A 109 -29.67 -16.29 0.60
N ASN A 110 -29.93 -15.98 -0.68
CA ASN A 110 -29.54 -14.74 -1.34
C ASN A 110 -28.01 -14.49 -1.29
N VAL A 111 -27.20 -15.49 -1.59
CA VAL A 111 -25.73 -15.41 -1.61
C VAL A 111 -25.23 -15.45 -3.05
N THR A 112 -24.41 -14.47 -3.45
CA THR A 112 -23.84 -14.41 -4.80
C THR A 112 -22.95 -15.61 -5.07
N LEU A 113 -23.19 -16.28 -6.22
CA LEU A 113 -22.42 -17.42 -6.69
C LEU A 113 -21.59 -16.99 -7.91
N LEU A 114 -20.28 -17.17 -7.81
CA LEU A 114 -19.30 -16.78 -8.80
C LEU A 114 -18.53 -17.98 -9.34
N ARG A 115 -17.98 -17.86 -10.56
CA ARG A 115 -17.11 -18.88 -11.14
C ARG A 115 -15.86 -18.26 -11.77
N SER A 116 -14.74 -18.98 -11.66
CA SER A 116 -13.46 -18.66 -12.32
C SER A 116 -12.92 -19.87 -13.08
N CYS A 117 -12.31 -19.65 -14.23
CA CYS A 117 -11.59 -20.66 -14.96
C CYS A 117 -10.22 -21.00 -14.35
N GLU A 118 -9.69 -20.12 -13.52
CA GLU A 118 -8.37 -20.22 -12.93
C GLU A 118 -8.23 -21.40 -11.94
N ALA A 119 -6.99 -21.89 -11.77
CA ALA A 119 -6.68 -22.86 -10.74
C ALA A 119 -6.96 -22.27 -9.34
N THR A 120 -7.44 -23.10 -8.42
CA THR A 120 -7.83 -22.65 -7.06
C THR A 120 -6.72 -21.90 -6.34
N SER A 121 -5.48 -22.40 -6.39
CA SER A 121 -4.33 -21.73 -5.75
C SER A 121 -4.01 -20.38 -6.40
N THR A 122 -4.11 -20.28 -7.72
CA THR A 122 -3.85 -19.05 -8.49
C THR A 122 -4.86 -17.97 -8.12
N ILE A 123 -6.16 -18.26 -8.25
CA ILE A 123 -7.20 -17.27 -7.96
C ILE A 123 -7.22 -16.85 -6.48
N VAL A 124 -7.01 -17.81 -5.56
CA VAL A 124 -6.91 -17.55 -4.13
C VAL A 124 -5.77 -16.58 -3.80
N SER A 125 -4.56 -16.87 -4.30
CA SER A 125 -3.39 -16.02 -4.08
C SER A 125 -3.58 -14.62 -4.68
N ALA A 126 -4.14 -14.53 -5.87
CA ALA A 126 -4.40 -13.26 -6.55
C ALA A 126 -5.44 -12.40 -5.78
N ILE A 127 -6.54 -13.00 -5.33
CA ILE A 127 -7.57 -12.31 -4.54
C ILE A 127 -7.02 -11.83 -3.20
N ILE A 128 -6.26 -12.66 -2.47
CA ILE A 128 -5.64 -12.26 -1.20
C ILE A 128 -4.70 -11.07 -1.43
N THR A 129 -3.86 -11.11 -2.46
CA THR A 129 -2.92 -10.02 -2.79
C THR A 129 -3.68 -8.72 -3.10
N TYR A 130 -4.74 -8.81 -3.90
CA TYR A 130 -5.60 -7.68 -4.23
C TYR A 130 -6.26 -7.09 -2.97
N LEU A 131 -6.91 -7.93 -2.15
CA LEU A 131 -7.60 -7.49 -0.94
C LEU A 131 -6.64 -6.89 0.08
N LYS A 132 -5.45 -7.46 0.28
CA LYS A 132 -4.39 -6.88 1.13
C LYS A 132 -4.03 -5.46 0.69
N SER A 133 -3.87 -5.24 -0.62
CA SER A 133 -3.57 -3.92 -1.15
C SER A 133 -4.75 -2.96 -1.03
N ALA A 134 -5.97 -3.41 -1.37
CA ALA A 134 -7.16 -2.58 -1.40
C ALA A 134 -7.69 -2.21 -0.01
N LEU A 135 -7.57 -3.12 0.97
CA LEU A 135 -7.99 -2.93 2.36
C LEU A 135 -6.89 -2.32 3.24
N ALA A 136 -5.67 -2.16 2.72
CA ALA A 136 -4.54 -1.64 3.48
C ALA A 136 -4.88 -0.30 4.15
N PRO A 137 -4.52 -0.10 5.41
CA PRO A 137 -4.61 1.18 6.08
C PRO A 137 -3.91 2.26 5.26
N ARG A 138 -4.58 3.41 5.06
CA ARG A 138 -4.02 4.52 4.30
C ARG A 138 -4.28 5.85 4.98
N ILE A 139 -3.37 6.78 4.75
CA ILE A 139 -3.48 8.18 5.21
C ILE A 139 -3.11 9.09 4.04
N THR A 140 -3.71 10.28 4.01
CA THR A 140 -3.29 11.34 3.09
C THR A 140 -2.44 12.35 3.85
N ARG A 141 -1.35 12.81 3.25
CA ARG A 141 -0.48 13.85 3.76
C ARG A 141 -0.33 14.97 2.74
N HIS A 142 -0.35 16.22 3.23
CA HIS A 142 0.07 17.38 2.43
C HIS A 142 1.59 17.36 2.32
N ALA A 143 2.09 16.86 1.19
CA ALA A 143 3.50 16.60 0.97
C ALA A 143 3.81 16.48 -0.53
N VAL A 144 5.09 16.44 -0.88
CA VAL A 144 5.58 16.08 -2.20
C VAL A 144 6.30 14.75 -2.10
N LEU A 145 6.03 13.80 -2.98
CA LEU A 145 6.73 12.53 -3.06
C LEU A 145 7.53 12.45 -4.37
N MET A 146 8.84 12.34 -4.22
CA MET A 146 9.82 12.22 -5.32
C MET A 146 10.60 10.92 -5.20
N GLU A 147 10.94 10.32 -6.34
CA GLU A 147 12.00 9.30 -6.41
C GLU A 147 13.33 9.98 -6.78
N VAL A 148 14.30 9.91 -5.88
CA VAL A 148 15.62 10.52 -6.03
C VAL A 148 16.68 9.42 -5.86
N TYR A 149 17.43 9.10 -6.92
CA TYR A 149 18.40 7.99 -6.97
C TYR A 149 17.84 6.64 -6.49
N GLY A 150 16.55 6.38 -6.76
CA GLY A 150 15.85 5.14 -6.35
C GLY A 150 15.26 5.19 -4.95
N GLU A 151 15.52 6.23 -4.15
CA GLU A 151 14.90 6.43 -2.82
C GLU A 151 13.65 7.31 -2.94
N GLY A 152 12.56 6.90 -2.28
CA GLY A 152 11.34 7.71 -2.17
C GLY A 152 11.45 8.71 -1.04
N LEU A 153 11.51 9.99 -1.39
CA LEU A 153 11.59 11.12 -0.47
C LEU A 153 10.22 11.76 -0.30
N LEU A 154 9.68 11.73 0.92
CA LEU A 154 8.46 12.43 1.30
C LEU A 154 8.84 13.80 1.87
N LEU A 155 8.65 14.86 1.08
CA LEU A 155 8.95 16.24 1.47
C LEU A 155 7.75 16.81 2.22
N MET A 156 7.91 17.08 3.49
CA MET A 156 6.93 17.67 4.39
C MET A 156 7.36 19.07 4.82
N GLY A 157 6.44 19.89 5.25
CA GLY A 157 6.68 21.26 5.70
C GLY A 157 5.51 22.17 5.33
N GLU A 158 5.52 23.38 5.87
CA GLU A 158 4.49 24.39 5.63
C GLU A 158 4.38 24.75 4.14
N SER A 159 3.22 25.27 3.77
CA SER A 159 3.02 25.79 2.41
C SER A 159 3.93 27.02 2.16
N GLY A 160 4.49 27.10 0.96
CA GLY A 160 5.36 28.22 0.59
C GLY A 160 6.85 28.05 0.89
N LEU A 161 7.27 26.89 1.44
CA LEU A 161 8.69 26.61 1.71
C LEU A 161 9.45 26.06 0.49
N GLY A 162 8.88 26.12 -0.72
CA GLY A 162 9.58 25.73 -1.94
C GLY A 162 9.59 24.24 -2.25
N LYS A 163 8.65 23.44 -1.70
CA LYS A 163 8.58 21.99 -1.96
C LYS A 163 8.35 21.68 -3.44
N SER A 164 7.34 22.31 -4.06
CA SER A 164 7.00 22.12 -5.48
C SER A 164 8.08 22.66 -6.41
N GLU A 165 8.72 23.79 -6.05
CA GLU A 165 9.86 24.34 -6.78
C GLU A 165 11.06 23.40 -6.74
N ALA A 166 11.34 22.79 -5.57
CA ALA A 166 12.37 21.77 -5.44
C ALA A 166 12.06 20.52 -6.26
N ALA A 167 10.80 20.09 -6.32
CA ALA A 167 10.37 19.00 -7.18
C ALA A 167 10.64 19.28 -8.66
N ILE A 168 10.33 20.48 -9.16
CA ILE A 168 10.65 20.89 -10.54
C ILE A 168 12.15 20.87 -10.81
N GLU A 169 12.96 21.34 -9.87
CA GLU A 169 14.43 21.31 -10.04
C GLU A 169 14.95 19.86 -10.05
N LEU A 170 14.41 18.97 -9.21
CA LEU A 170 14.74 17.55 -9.23
C LEU A 170 14.31 16.87 -10.55
N LEU A 171 13.14 17.23 -11.12
CA LEU A 171 12.70 16.76 -12.43
C LEU A 171 13.68 17.15 -13.55
N LYS A 172 14.18 18.40 -13.54
CA LYS A 172 15.21 18.86 -14.49
C LYS A 172 16.52 18.07 -14.38
N ARG A 173 16.80 17.52 -13.19
CA ARG A 173 17.97 16.68 -12.91
C ARG A 173 17.77 15.21 -13.24
N GLY A 174 16.58 14.83 -13.76
CA GLY A 174 16.26 13.47 -14.20
C GLY A 174 15.63 12.57 -13.13
N HIS A 175 15.21 13.14 -11.99
CA HIS A 175 14.45 12.41 -10.97
C HIS A 175 12.97 12.33 -11.35
N ARG A 176 12.20 11.51 -10.64
CA ARG A 176 10.80 11.25 -10.97
C ARG A 176 9.85 11.71 -9.88
N MET A 177 8.72 12.28 -10.28
CA MET A 177 7.66 12.69 -9.37
C MET A 177 6.60 11.61 -9.25
N ILE A 178 6.13 11.38 -8.03
CA ILE A 178 4.99 10.52 -7.74
C ILE A 178 3.75 11.39 -7.46
N ALA A 179 3.86 12.36 -6.55
CA ALA A 179 2.78 13.22 -6.14
C ALA A 179 3.28 14.60 -5.73
N ASP A 180 2.45 15.64 -5.95
CA ASP A 180 2.59 16.97 -5.39
C ASP A 180 1.31 17.34 -4.64
N ASP A 181 1.45 18.08 -3.55
CA ASP A 181 0.39 18.59 -2.67
C ASP A 181 -0.34 17.51 -1.84
N ALA A 182 -0.78 16.41 -2.44
CA ALA A 182 -1.46 15.32 -1.74
C ALA A 182 -0.79 13.97 -2.04
N VAL A 183 -0.31 13.30 -0.99
CA VAL A 183 0.28 11.96 -1.06
C VAL A 183 -0.60 11.00 -0.27
N GLU A 184 -1.19 10.02 -0.95
CA GLU A 184 -1.83 8.89 -0.31
C GLU A 184 -0.78 7.86 0.05
N ILE A 185 -0.63 7.56 1.34
CA ILE A 185 0.33 6.60 1.86
C ILE A 185 -0.43 5.39 2.40
N ARG A 186 -0.09 4.20 1.93
CA ARG A 186 -0.67 2.93 2.37
C ARG A 186 0.41 1.99 2.91
N LYS A 187 0.05 1.18 3.92
CA LYS A 187 0.92 0.12 4.44
C LYS A 187 0.68 -1.15 3.63
N VAL A 188 1.68 -1.58 2.85
CA VAL A 188 1.55 -2.74 1.96
C VAL A 188 1.95 -4.04 2.65
N SER A 189 3.04 -4.00 3.43
CA SER A 189 3.50 -5.16 4.21
C SER A 189 4.43 -4.70 5.33
N GLY A 190 4.49 -5.44 6.44
CA GLY A 190 5.46 -5.23 7.53
C GLY A 190 5.82 -3.77 7.78
N ASP A 191 6.99 -3.36 7.32
CA ASP A 191 7.53 -2.01 7.47
C ASP A 191 7.55 -1.21 6.15
N THR A 192 6.79 -1.64 5.14
CA THR A 192 6.78 -0.99 3.82
C THR A 192 5.58 -0.08 3.64
N LEU A 193 5.84 1.21 3.42
CA LEU A 193 4.85 2.21 3.06
C LEU A 193 5.00 2.58 1.58
N MET A 194 3.89 2.50 0.84
CA MET A 194 3.81 2.96 -0.55
C MET A 194 3.04 4.27 -0.64
N GLY A 195 3.62 5.24 -1.34
CA GLY A 195 2.98 6.51 -1.61
C GLY A 195 2.52 6.64 -3.06
N THR A 196 1.33 7.19 -3.26
CA THR A 196 0.72 7.43 -4.58
C THR A 196 0.12 8.83 -4.61
N SER A 197 -0.17 9.33 -5.81
CA SER A 197 -1.00 10.53 -6.00
C SER A 197 -2.47 10.14 -6.09
N PRO A 198 -3.40 10.89 -5.47
CA PRO A 198 -4.82 10.78 -5.78
C PRO A 198 -5.05 10.91 -7.29
N GLU A 199 -5.98 10.14 -7.84
CA GLU A 199 -6.18 10.06 -9.30
C GLU A 199 -6.48 11.42 -9.93
N LEU A 200 -7.29 12.24 -9.27
CA LEU A 200 -7.73 13.55 -9.76
C LEU A 200 -6.56 14.53 -10.00
N VAL A 201 -5.51 14.48 -9.16
CA VAL A 201 -4.36 15.40 -9.20
C VAL A 201 -3.09 14.75 -9.72
N ARG A 202 -3.19 13.52 -10.23
CA ARG A 202 -2.03 12.77 -10.72
C ARG A 202 -1.31 13.49 -11.85
N ASN A 203 0.00 13.60 -11.74
CA ASN A 203 0.92 14.28 -12.67
C ASN A 203 0.76 15.80 -12.73
N TYR A 204 -0.01 16.41 -11.85
CA TYR A 204 -0.11 17.85 -11.77
C TYR A 204 0.73 18.41 -10.62
N VAL A 205 1.26 19.62 -10.86
CA VAL A 205 2.01 20.43 -9.88
C VAL A 205 1.46 21.85 -9.93
N GLU A 206 1.26 22.45 -8.77
CA GLU A 206 0.95 23.88 -8.67
C GLU A 206 2.22 24.68 -8.41
N LEU A 207 2.49 25.66 -9.30
CA LEU A 207 3.59 26.62 -9.15
C LEU A 207 3.04 28.02 -9.01
N ARG A 208 3.35 28.67 -7.90
CA ARG A 208 2.93 30.05 -7.65
C ARG A 208 3.42 30.99 -8.75
N GLY A 209 2.52 31.78 -9.32
CA GLY A 209 2.81 32.70 -10.42
C GLY A 209 2.80 32.10 -11.82
N ILE A 210 2.76 30.77 -11.95
CA ILE A 210 2.63 30.05 -13.23
C ILE A 210 1.29 29.35 -13.33
N GLY A 211 0.79 28.78 -12.19
CA GLY A 211 -0.44 28.01 -12.13
C GLY A 211 -0.19 26.49 -12.15
N ILE A 212 -1.17 25.73 -12.60
CA ILE A 212 -1.14 24.27 -12.63
C ILE A 212 -0.49 23.80 -13.92
N ILE A 213 0.55 22.97 -13.81
CA ILE A 213 1.24 22.33 -14.94
C ILE A 213 1.08 20.81 -14.89
N ASN A 214 1.07 20.18 -16.06
CA ASN A 214 1.11 18.71 -16.16
C ASN A 214 2.55 18.27 -16.43
N VAL A 215 3.17 17.61 -15.44
CA VAL A 215 4.57 17.17 -15.47
C VAL A 215 4.83 16.16 -16.59
N ALA A 216 3.94 15.19 -16.77
CA ALA A 216 4.10 14.19 -17.83
C ALA A 216 4.07 14.79 -19.24
N LYS A 217 3.28 15.84 -19.46
CA LYS A 217 3.23 16.55 -20.75
C LYS A 217 4.43 17.47 -20.94
N LEU A 218 4.94 18.09 -19.87
CA LEU A 218 6.03 19.05 -19.96
C LEU A 218 7.43 18.41 -19.98
N PHE A 219 7.65 17.37 -19.14
CA PHE A 219 8.93 16.70 -18.95
C PHE A 219 8.99 15.28 -19.55
N GLY A 220 7.85 14.76 -20.07
CA GLY A 220 7.74 13.42 -20.60
C GLY A 220 7.28 12.38 -19.56
N MET A 221 6.77 11.24 -20.03
CA MET A 221 6.27 10.14 -19.17
C MET A 221 7.35 9.54 -18.26
N GLY A 222 8.62 9.63 -18.62
CA GLY A 222 9.74 9.18 -17.79
C GLY A 222 9.97 10.00 -16.54
N ALA A 223 9.42 11.24 -16.47
CA ALA A 223 9.54 12.13 -15.33
C ALA A 223 8.51 11.86 -14.21
N VAL A 224 7.55 10.98 -14.45
CA VAL A 224 6.53 10.59 -13.48
C VAL A 224 6.54 9.11 -13.19
N LYS A 225 6.09 8.72 -11.99
CA LYS A 225 5.92 7.34 -11.56
C LYS A 225 4.61 7.20 -10.81
N ALA A 226 3.90 6.08 -10.99
CA ALA A 226 2.59 5.87 -10.41
C ALA A 226 2.63 5.77 -8.88
N GLU A 227 3.62 5.07 -8.35
CA GLU A 227 3.82 4.87 -6.92
C GLU A 227 5.29 4.65 -6.59
N ASN A 228 5.68 4.92 -5.36
CA ASN A 228 7.02 4.60 -4.83
C ASN A 228 6.96 4.31 -3.34
N GLU A 229 7.90 3.51 -2.86
CA GLU A 229 8.11 3.31 -1.43
C GLU A 229 8.54 4.62 -0.76
N VAL A 230 8.03 4.91 0.45
CA VAL A 230 8.48 6.04 1.27
C VAL A 230 9.67 5.60 2.09
N ASN A 231 10.86 5.98 1.65
CA ASN A 231 12.13 5.53 2.24
C ASN A 231 12.73 6.54 3.23
N LEU A 232 12.40 7.82 3.04
CA LEU A 232 12.94 8.93 3.80
C LEU A 232 11.91 10.04 3.90
N ILE A 233 11.73 10.60 5.07
CA ILE A 233 10.95 11.82 5.28
C ILE A 233 11.93 12.99 5.41
N VAL A 234 11.65 14.09 4.70
CA VAL A 234 12.39 15.33 4.82
C VAL A 234 11.42 16.42 5.29
N ASN A 235 11.58 16.82 6.54
CA ASN A 235 10.85 17.95 7.10
C ASN A 235 11.60 19.25 6.76
N ILE A 236 10.98 20.07 5.93
CA ILE A 236 11.49 21.38 5.56
C ILE A 236 10.91 22.40 6.52
N VAL A 237 11.78 23.13 7.23
CA VAL A 237 11.37 24.13 8.21
C VAL A 237 12.04 25.49 7.90
N PRO A 238 11.42 26.60 8.24
CA PRO A 238 12.11 27.91 8.17
C PRO A 238 13.32 27.90 9.08
N TRP A 239 14.37 28.66 8.69
CA TRP A 239 15.53 28.84 9.55
C TRP A 239 15.14 29.60 10.82
N ASP A 240 15.48 29.04 11.98
CA ASP A 240 15.32 29.68 13.29
C ASP A 240 16.69 29.79 13.96
N ASN A 241 17.09 31.03 14.30
CA ASN A 241 18.36 31.31 14.98
C ASN A 241 18.41 30.77 16.42
N HIS A 242 17.25 30.48 17.02
CA HIS A 242 17.13 29.98 18.38
C HIS A 242 17.02 28.45 18.44
N ALA A 243 16.77 27.77 17.33
CA ALA A 243 16.69 26.34 17.25
C ALA A 243 18.08 25.68 17.17
N SER A 244 18.24 24.58 17.91
CA SER A 244 19.42 23.73 17.78
C SER A 244 19.19 22.70 16.67
N TYR A 245 20.04 22.73 15.65
CA TYR A 245 19.99 21.74 14.57
C TYR A 245 21.16 20.76 14.72
N ASP A 246 20.90 19.47 14.54
CA ASP A 246 21.96 18.45 14.48
C ASP A 246 22.85 18.69 13.25
N ARG A 247 24.06 19.21 13.48
CA ARG A 247 25.04 19.51 12.42
C ARG A 247 25.86 18.30 12.01
N LEU A 248 25.97 17.31 12.86
CA LEU A 248 26.81 16.14 12.66
C LEU A 248 26.01 14.95 12.12
N GLY A 249 24.69 14.96 12.24
CA GLY A 249 23.83 13.84 11.82
C GLY A 249 24.03 12.59 12.66
N LEU A 250 24.37 12.75 13.94
CA LEU A 250 24.63 11.66 14.87
C LEU A 250 23.34 11.05 15.41
N GLU A 251 22.29 11.87 15.50
CA GLU A 251 20.98 11.43 16.01
C GLU A 251 20.13 10.86 14.89
N ASP A 252 19.72 9.62 15.04
CA ASP A 252 18.77 9.00 14.14
C ASP A 252 17.35 9.44 14.50
N GLN A 253 16.75 10.31 13.68
CA GLN A 253 15.37 10.75 13.84
C GLN A 253 14.44 9.90 13.01
N TYR A 254 13.24 9.62 13.53
CA TYR A 254 12.21 8.84 12.86
C TYR A 254 10.84 9.49 13.00
N THR A 255 10.05 9.42 11.95
CA THR A 255 8.62 9.76 11.98
C THR A 255 7.81 8.48 11.82
N GLU A 256 6.81 8.30 12.68
CA GLU A 256 5.92 7.14 12.60
C GLU A 256 4.70 7.46 11.73
N LEU A 257 4.50 6.66 10.68
CA LEU A 257 3.33 6.69 9.81
C LEU A 257 2.74 5.28 9.75
N LEU A 258 1.46 5.12 10.04
CA LEU A 258 0.74 3.83 10.02
C LEU A 258 1.45 2.71 10.83
N GLY A 259 2.12 3.08 11.94
CA GLY A 259 2.89 2.16 12.77
C GLY A 259 4.24 1.73 12.18
N VAL A 260 4.73 2.43 11.15
CA VAL A 260 6.06 2.22 10.54
C VAL A 260 6.95 3.42 10.83
N LYS A 261 8.15 3.18 11.32
CA LYS A 261 9.16 4.21 11.61
C LYS A 261 10.00 4.47 10.36
N ILE A 262 9.88 5.67 9.79
CA ILE A 262 10.62 6.11 8.61
C ILE A 262 11.74 7.07 9.05
N PRO A 263 12.99 6.87 8.59
CA PRO A 263 14.08 7.82 8.82
C PRO A 263 13.67 9.23 8.42
N THR A 264 14.03 10.22 9.24
CA THR A 264 13.59 11.60 9.04
C THR A 264 14.77 12.55 9.15
N TYR A 265 14.89 13.49 8.19
CA TYR A 265 15.78 14.64 8.29
C TYR A 265 14.98 15.92 8.44
N THR A 266 15.39 16.78 9.36
CA THR A 266 14.85 18.13 9.47
C THR A 266 15.85 19.12 8.84
N ILE A 267 15.43 19.75 7.74
CA ILE A 267 16.28 20.65 6.95
C ILE A 267 15.78 22.07 7.11
N PRO A 268 16.51 22.93 7.83
CA PRO A 268 16.21 24.35 7.90
C PRO A 268 16.63 25.05 6.60
N ILE A 269 15.72 25.85 6.06
CA ILE A 269 15.97 26.58 4.81
C ILE A 269 16.00 28.09 5.04
N THR A 270 16.92 28.74 4.31
CA THR A 270 16.96 30.19 4.14
C THR A 270 16.71 30.54 2.68
N PRO A 271 16.19 31.74 2.38
CA PRO A 271 16.04 32.19 1.00
C PRO A 271 17.34 32.05 0.21
N GLY A 272 17.28 31.54 -1.02
CA GLY A 272 18.43 31.36 -1.91
C GLY A 272 19.19 30.03 -1.76
N ARG A 273 18.86 29.18 -0.81
CA ARG A 273 19.47 27.85 -0.67
C ARG A 273 18.90 26.87 -1.70
N ASN A 274 19.79 26.19 -2.44
CA ASN A 274 19.35 25.16 -3.41
C ASN A 274 18.92 23.88 -2.67
N LEU A 275 17.60 23.74 -2.48
CA LEU A 275 17.02 22.62 -1.76
C LEU A 275 17.22 21.30 -2.52
N ALA A 276 17.16 21.29 -3.85
CA ALA A 276 17.30 20.07 -4.65
C ALA A 276 18.66 19.37 -4.43
N VAL A 277 19.75 20.12 -4.36
CA VAL A 277 21.08 19.55 -4.07
C VAL A 277 21.11 18.86 -2.70
N ILE A 278 20.48 19.48 -1.71
CA ILE A 278 20.43 18.91 -0.35
C ILE A 278 19.61 17.62 -0.34
N LEU A 279 18.50 17.60 -1.07
CA LEU A 279 17.65 16.42 -1.19
C LEU A 279 18.36 15.26 -1.90
N GLU A 280 19.13 15.54 -2.94
CA GLU A 280 19.97 14.54 -3.61
C GLU A 280 20.98 13.92 -2.64
N VAL A 281 21.68 14.75 -1.87
CA VAL A 281 22.65 14.28 -0.87
C VAL A 281 21.95 13.50 0.25
N ALA A 282 20.78 13.96 0.70
CA ALA A 282 19.98 13.25 1.71
C ALA A 282 19.58 11.84 1.24
N ALA A 283 19.13 11.71 -0.01
CA ALA A 283 18.79 10.42 -0.62
C ALA A 283 20.01 9.48 -0.67
N MET A 284 21.15 9.96 -1.17
CA MET A 284 22.37 9.18 -1.24
C MET A 284 22.86 8.73 0.15
N ASN A 285 22.84 9.64 1.13
CA ASN A 285 23.23 9.34 2.51
C ASN A 285 22.30 8.30 3.15
N ASN A 286 20.99 8.43 2.97
CA ASN A 286 20.02 7.44 3.46
C ASN A 286 20.29 6.05 2.87
N ARG A 287 20.57 5.97 1.57
CA ARG A 287 20.92 4.72 0.90
C ARG A 287 22.21 4.10 1.47
N GLN A 288 23.23 4.91 1.74
CA GLN A 288 24.46 4.42 2.36
C GLN A 288 24.23 3.90 3.77
N ARG A 289 23.42 4.61 4.58
CA ARG A 289 23.02 4.15 5.91
C ARG A 289 22.30 2.81 5.89
N LYS A 290 21.39 2.60 4.93
CA LYS A 290 20.74 1.30 4.70
C LYS A 290 21.71 0.16 4.38
N MET A 291 22.84 0.48 3.71
CA MET A 291 23.92 -0.47 3.43
C MET A 291 24.90 -0.65 4.61
N GLY A 292 24.63 -0.03 5.75
CA GLY A 292 25.44 -0.16 6.97
C GLY A 292 26.55 0.88 7.13
N TYR A 293 26.71 1.82 6.18
CA TYR A 293 27.71 2.88 6.29
C TYR A 293 27.12 4.15 6.91
N ASN A 294 27.73 4.61 8.01
CA ASN A 294 27.34 5.86 8.67
C ASN A 294 28.56 6.80 8.79
N PRO A 295 28.67 7.81 7.91
CA PRO A 295 29.83 8.70 7.88
C PRO A 295 30.01 9.53 9.16
N ALA A 296 28.90 9.87 9.85
CA ALA A 296 28.97 10.63 11.10
C ALA A 296 29.58 9.80 12.24
N LYS A 297 29.25 8.51 12.32
CA LYS A 297 29.84 7.58 13.30
C LYS A 297 31.32 7.37 13.00
N GLU A 298 31.68 7.10 11.75
CA GLU A 298 33.08 6.94 11.33
C GLU A 298 33.92 8.18 11.66
N PHE A 299 33.42 9.36 11.31
CA PHE A 299 34.11 10.62 11.62
C PHE A 299 34.34 10.81 13.13
N THR A 300 33.32 10.51 13.95
CA THR A 300 33.40 10.62 15.42
C THR A 300 34.44 9.64 15.98
N GLU A 301 34.47 8.42 15.48
CA GLU A 301 35.46 7.42 15.89
C GLU A 301 36.87 7.80 15.49
N GLN A 302 37.05 8.39 14.32
CA GLN A 302 38.36 8.91 13.87
C GLN A 302 38.79 10.06 14.75
N MET A 303 37.93 11.02 15.06
CA MET A 303 38.22 12.12 15.98
C MET A 303 38.63 11.60 17.37
N ASN A 304 37.87 10.69 17.94
CA ASN A 304 38.17 10.14 19.25
C ASN A 304 39.51 9.40 19.28
N ARG A 305 39.87 8.66 18.24
CA ARG A 305 41.19 8.03 18.11
C ARG A 305 42.30 9.08 18.08
N HIS A 306 42.14 10.12 17.27
CA HIS A 306 43.12 11.19 17.17
C HIS A 306 43.32 11.93 18.49
N PHE A 307 42.26 12.23 19.24
CA PHE A 307 42.36 12.84 20.56
C PHE A 307 43.07 11.94 21.59
N MET A 308 42.81 10.64 21.59
CA MET A 308 43.47 9.68 22.49
C MET A 308 44.97 9.54 22.16
N GLU A 309 45.33 9.52 20.87
CA GLU A 309 46.73 9.47 20.44
C GLU A 309 47.49 10.76 20.82
N SER A 310 46.85 11.90 20.70
CA SER A 310 47.40 13.20 21.08
C SER A 310 47.60 13.34 22.59
N ALA A 311 46.64 12.84 23.38
CA ALA A 311 46.72 12.84 24.85
C ALA A 311 47.83 11.90 25.40
N ASN A 312 48.18 10.83 24.67
CA ASN A 312 49.25 9.90 25.04
C ASN A 312 50.68 10.40 24.62
N ARG A 313 50.77 11.46 23.84
CA ARG A 313 52.07 12.04 23.37
C ARG A 313 52.50 13.31 24.15
N GLY A 314 51.65 13.80 25.05
CA GLY A 314 51.95 14.94 25.94
C GLY A 314 52.14 14.49 27.36
#